data_b507ac10ab4af641e0c527a97529ff17
#
_entry.id   b507ac10ab4af641e0c527a97529ff17
#
_cell.length_a   1.000
_cell.length_b   1.000
_cell.length_c   1.000
_cell.angle_alpha   90.00
_cell.angle_beta   90.00
_cell.angle_gamma   90.00
#
_symmetry.space_group_name_H-M   'P 1'
#
loop_
_entity.id
_entity.type
_entity.pdbx_description
1 polymer ?
#
loop_
_entity_poly.entity_id
_entity_poly.type
_entity_poly.pdbx_seq_one_letter_code
_entity_poly.pdbx_strand_id
1 'polypeptide(L)'
;MKIKNAYQARFVLLALGFMALGWLMAYPPFENYEFFYIALIALAAVWLIKYMLKFVNFVPAQVNYFLRALLCSDYMIHFQPTKDMELEEMYEKMNLIIRLYRDSMLDIEYKQQYYNRLLRIMTHELRNSITPVITLSSDMLKRPENYNSEKLHRGMEVIHGQCVSVKSFLDSYHELTHLPEPQRTVIEMDKFFGAMQELLGDPSVHFQWAEGMTLMADEAMLSSVLTNLIRNAREATAGIADACVRVLATNSGGSPYIQVSDNGPGVPDNIREEIFLPFYTTKQEGTGIGLCLSRQIMRLHGGDLKLSVSNGQGATFIVSF
;
A
#
# COMPACT_ATOMS: atom_id res chain seq x y z
N MET A 1 -30.83 -23.36 34.80
CA MET A 1 -29.71 -23.43 33.83
C MET A 1 -30.03 -22.46 32.69
N LYS A 2 -29.35 -21.30 32.60
CA LYS A 2 -29.58 -20.35 31.49
C LYS A 2 -28.97 -20.93 30.22
N ILE A 3 -29.81 -21.24 29.23
CA ILE A 3 -29.37 -21.65 27.89
C ILE A 3 -28.59 -20.50 27.30
N LYS A 4 -27.29 -20.65 27.15
CA LYS A 4 -26.37 -19.54 26.82
C LYS A 4 -26.43 -19.04 25.37
N ASN A 5 -26.96 -19.86 24.43
CA ASN A 5 -27.08 -19.47 23.03
C ASN A 5 -28.30 -20.06 22.34
N ALA A 6 -28.68 -19.48 21.21
CA ALA A 6 -29.85 -19.93 20.43
C ALA A 6 -29.67 -21.32 19.84
N TYR A 7 -28.43 -21.75 19.67
CA TYR A 7 -28.07 -23.06 19.13
C TYR A 7 -28.39 -24.17 20.13
N GLN A 8 -27.96 -24.03 21.39
CA GLN A 8 -28.28 -24.96 22.47
C GLN A 8 -29.80 -25.02 22.75
N ALA A 9 -30.46 -23.84 22.73
CA ALA A 9 -31.91 -23.80 22.91
C ALA A 9 -32.66 -24.57 21.83
N ARG A 10 -32.26 -24.46 20.56
CA ARG A 10 -32.86 -25.22 19.46
C ARG A 10 -32.61 -26.72 19.57
N PHE A 11 -31.41 -27.14 19.99
CA PHE A 11 -31.09 -28.54 20.21
C PHE A 11 -31.96 -29.16 21.34
N VAL A 12 -32.11 -28.44 22.46
CA VAL A 12 -32.99 -28.86 23.57
C VAL A 12 -34.44 -28.95 23.13
N LEU A 13 -34.96 -27.99 22.35
CA LEU A 13 -36.33 -28.04 21.81
C LEU A 13 -36.53 -29.23 20.88
N LEU A 14 -35.55 -29.58 20.04
CA LEU A 14 -35.59 -30.78 19.19
C LEU A 14 -35.64 -32.04 20.03
N ALA A 15 -34.80 -32.18 21.05
CA ALA A 15 -34.75 -33.33 21.94
C ALA A 15 -36.09 -33.50 22.69
N LEU A 16 -36.69 -32.41 23.18
CA LEU A 16 -38.00 -32.41 23.80
C LEU A 16 -39.10 -32.78 22.81
N GLY A 17 -39.00 -32.35 21.55
CA GLY A 17 -39.93 -32.76 20.49
C GLY A 17 -39.90 -34.25 20.22
N PHE A 18 -38.72 -34.88 20.15
CA PHE A 18 -38.59 -36.32 19.99
C PHE A 18 -39.12 -37.09 21.21
N MET A 19 -38.85 -36.60 22.43
CA MET A 19 -39.41 -37.21 23.65
C MET A 19 -40.93 -37.10 23.70
N ALA A 20 -41.52 -35.98 23.31
CA ALA A 20 -42.96 -35.82 23.23
C ALA A 20 -43.60 -36.75 22.20
N LEU A 21 -43.00 -36.92 21.03
CA LEU A 21 -43.46 -37.88 20.03
C LEU A 21 -43.40 -39.31 20.53
N GLY A 22 -42.33 -39.70 21.25
CA GLY A 22 -42.21 -41.03 21.88
C GLY A 22 -43.28 -41.26 22.95
N TRP A 23 -43.57 -40.25 23.77
CA TRP A 23 -44.62 -40.34 24.77
C TRP A 23 -46.03 -40.44 24.14
N LEU A 24 -46.31 -39.70 23.08
CA LEU A 24 -47.55 -39.81 22.30
C LEU A 24 -47.73 -41.17 21.64
N MET A 25 -46.65 -41.82 21.21
CA MET A 25 -46.71 -43.20 20.70
C MET A 25 -47.05 -44.20 21.77
N ALA A 26 -46.55 -44.02 23.00
CA ALA A 26 -46.79 -44.93 24.13
C ALA A 26 -48.22 -44.83 24.71
N TYR A 27 -48.85 -43.64 24.63
CA TYR A 27 -50.15 -43.34 25.20
C TYR A 27 -51.07 -42.65 24.20
N PRO A 28 -51.70 -43.38 23.24
CA PRO A 28 -52.59 -42.79 22.25
C PRO A 28 -53.86 -42.26 22.90
N PRO A 29 -54.21 -40.96 22.63
CA PRO A 29 -55.36 -40.33 23.31
C PRO A 29 -56.73 -40.72 22.74
N PHE A 30 -56.78 -41.49 21.62
CA PHE A 30 -58.01 -41.81 20.92
C PHE A 30 -58.04 -43.28 20.46
N GLU A 31 -58.89 -44.11 21.01
CA GLU A 31 -59.02 -45.55 20.69
C GLU A 31 -59.55 -45.83 19.28
N ASN A 32 -60.36 -44.93 18.67
CA ASN A 32 -61.03 -45.17 17.39
C ASN A 32 -60.29 -44.63 16.14
N TYR A 33 -59.18 -43.98 16.31
CA TYR A 33 -58.43 -43.31 15.18
C TYR A 33 -56.92 -43.63 15.13
N GLU A 34 -56.60 -44.82 15.56
CA GLU A 34 -55.19 -45.22 15.71
C GLU A 34 -54.35 -45.02 14.42
N PHE A 35 -54.91 -45.34 13.24
CA PHE A 35 -54.21 -45.20 11.98
C PHE A 35 -53.90 -43.77 11.63
N PHE A 36 -54.85 -42.82 11.78
CA PHE A 36 -54.62 -41.41 11.52
C PHE A 36 -53.61 -40.80 12.51
N TYR A 37 -53.64 -41.28 13.75
CA TYR A 37 -52.76 -40.85 14.81
C TYR A 37 -51.32 -41.27 14.56
N ILE A 38 -51.08 -42.51 14.16
CA ILE A 38 -49.76 -43.02 13.76
C ILE A 38 -49.22 -42.24 12.53
N ALA A 39 -50.08 -42.00 11.54
CA ALA A 39 -49.70 -41.24 10.35
C ALA A 39 -49.29 -39.78 10.69
N LEU A 40 -50.02 -39.11 11.61
CA LEU A 40 -49.69 -37.77 12.07
C LEU A 40 -48.34 -37.72 12.80
N ILE A 41 -48.11 -38.71 13.70
CA ILE A 41 -46.81 -38.80 14.42
C ILE A 41 -45.67 -39.05 13.45
N ALA A 42 -45.86 -39.92 12.45
CA ALA A 42 -44.84 -40.21 11.43
C ALA A 42 -44.50 -38.97 10.60
N LEU A 43 -45.52 -38.20 10.20
CA LEU A 43 -45.34 -36.92 9.51
C LEU A 43 -44.57 -35.88 10.38
N ALA A 44 -44.92 -35.74 11.64
CA ALA A 44 -44.25 -34.86 12.60
C ALA A 44 -42.78 -35.31 12.83
N ALA A 45 -42.53 -36.60 12.92
CA ALA A 45 -41.18 -37.16 13.06
C ALA A 45 -40.33 -36.86 11.83
N VAL A 46 -40.86 -37.05 10.61
CA VAL A 46 -40.17 -36.75 9.36
C VAL A 46 -39.87 -35.26 9.28
N TRP A 47 -40.82 -34.41 9.66
CA TRP A 47 -40.60 -32.94 9.68
C TRP A 47 -39.51 -32.56 10.69
N LEU A 48 -39.53 -33.14 11.89
CA LEU A 48 -38.53 -32.87 12.94
C LEU A 48 -37.13 -33.31 12.51
N ILE A 49 -37.01 -34.50 11.86
CA ILE A 49 -35.74 -34.99 11.30
C ILE A 49 -35.22 -34.05 10.22
N LYS A 50 -36.08 -33.64 9.27
CA LYS A 50 -35.66 -32.65 8.24
C LYS A 50 -35.19 -31.34 8.84
N TYR A 51 -35.88 -30.86 9.85
CA TYR A 51 -35.50 -29.63 10.56
C TYR A 51 -34.14 -29.81 11.27
N MET A 52 -33.93 -30.94 11.93
CA MET A 52 -32.65 -31.28 12.59
C MET A 52 -31.50 -31.36 11.58
N LEU A 53 -31.69 -32.03 10.44
CA LEU A 53 -30.67 -32.16 9.40
C LEU A 53 -30.30 -30.78 8.82
N LYS A 54 -31.28 -29.89 8.58
CA LYS A 54 -31.04 -28.55 8.13
C LYS A 54 -30.22 -27.74 9.15
N PHE A 55 -30.51 -27.92 10.42
CA PHE A 55 -29.84 -27.25 11.51
C PHE A 55 -28.38 -27.77 11.69
N VAL A 56 -28.16 -29.08 11.70
CA VAL A 56 -26.81 -29.69 11.84
C VAL A 56 -25.89 -29.30 10.68
N ASN A 57 -26.43 -29.23 9.46
CA ASN A 57 -25.64 -28.91 8.26
C ASN A 57 -25.40 -27.42 8.06
N PHE A 58 -26.00 -26.51 8.85
CA PHE A 58 -25.90 -25.08 8.66
C PHE A 58 -24.47 -24.57 8.85
N VAL A 59 -23.81 -24.86 9.97
CA VAL A 59 -22.45 -24.39 10.27
C VAL A 59 -21.42 -24.94 9.29
N PRO A 60 -21.39 -26.27 8.99
CA PRO A 60 -20.50 -26.80 7.96
C PRO A 60 -20.70 -26.17 6.59
N ALA A 61 -21.94 -25.81 6.22
CA ALA A 61 -22.22 -25.14 4.96
C ALA A 61 -21.61 -23.72 4.91
N GLN A 62 -21.70 -22.96 6.01
CA GLN A 62 -21.10 -21.62 6.11
C GLN A 62 -19.56 -21.69 6.05
N VAL A 63 -18.95 -22.64 6.75
CA VAL A 63 -17.49 -22.87 6.70
C VAL A 63 -17.05 -23.26 5.29
N ASN A 64 -17.79 -24.13 4.63
CA ASN A 64 -17.48 -24.58 3.26
C ASN A 64 -17.61 -23.43 2.25
N TYR A 65 -18.61 -22.57 2.43
CA TYR A 65 -18.79 -21.35 1.62
C TYR A 65 -17.60 -20.39 1.81
N PHE A 66 -17.18 -20.14 3.05
CA PHE A 66 -15.99 -19.35 3.37
C PHE A 66 -14.71 -19.91 2.74
N LEU A 67 -14.47 -21.21 2.89
CA LEU A 67 -13.27 -21.86 2.30
C LEU A 67 -13.28 -21.79 0.78
N ARG A 68 -14.43 -22.00 0.13
CA ARG A 68 -14.56 -21.83 -1.33
C ARG A 68 -14.28 -20.40 -1.77
N ALA A 69 -14.76 -19.41 -1.02
CA ALA A 69 -14.49 -18.01 -1.29
C ALA A 69 -12.99 -17.71 -1.30
N LEU A 70 -12.27 -18.18 -0.27
CA LEU A 70 -10.82 -18.03 -0.21
C LEU A 70 -10.10 -18.71 -1.38
N LEU A 71 -10.52 -19.94 -1.74
CA LEU A 71 -9.92 -20.71 -2.85
C LEU A 71 -10.20 -20.06 -4.22
N CYS A 72 -11.37 -19.44 -4.40
CA CYS A 72 -11.73 -18.75 -5.64
C CYS A 72 -11.28 -17.29 -5.68
N SER A 73 -10.52 -16.81 -4.68
CA SER A 73 -10.09 -15.41 -4.57
C SER A 73 -11.26 -14.41 -4.58
N ASP A 74 -12.42 -14.81 -4.05
CA ASP A 74 -13.60 -13.95 -3.91
C ASP A 74 -13.57 -13.25 -2.55
N TYR A 75 -12.96 -12.08 -2.50
CA TYR A 75 -12.77 -11.29 -1.28
C TYR A 75 -13.90 -10.27 -1.02
N MET A 76 -14.94 -10.27 -1.86
CA MET A 76 -16.11 -9.40 -1.68
C MET A 76 -17.15 -9.99 -0.75
N ILE A 77 -16.99 -11.23 -0.35
CA ILE A 77 -17.89 -11.91 0.57
C ILE A 77 -17.84 -11.25 1.93
N HIS A 78 -19.03 -11.06 2.50
CA HIS A 78 -19.23 -10.54 3.84
C HIS A 78 -20.32 -11.31 4.56
N PHE A 79 -20.01 -11.84 5.73
CA PHE A 79 -20.97 -12.52 6.59
C PHE A 79 -21.74 -11.49 7.41
N GLN A 80 -23.08 -11.52 7.30
CA GLN A 80 -23.94 -10.55 7.97
C GLN A 80 -24.05 -10.85 9.48
N PRO A 81 -24.21 -9.84 10.31
CA PRO A 81 -24.42 -9.98 11.74
C PRO A 81 -25.60 -10.92 12.06
N THR A 82 -25.45 -11.73 13.09
CA THR A 82 -26.47 -12.68 13.56
C THR A 82 -26.76 -12.45 15.03
N LYS A 83 -27.94 -12.90 15.49
CA LYS A 83 -28.32 -12.84 16.92
C LYS A 83 -27.75 -13.98 17.76
N ASP A 84 -27.11 -14.95 17.13
CA ASP A 84 -26.47 -16.08 17.80
C ASP A 84 -25.01 -15.72 18.11
N MET A 85 -24.68 -15.65 19.38
CA MET A 85 -23.39 -15.13 19.87
C MET A 85 -22.17 -15.96 19.41
N GLU A 86 -22.32 -17.28 19.26
CA GLU A 86 -21.22 -18.16 18.80
C GLU A 86 -21.02 -18.03 17.28
N LEU A 87 -22.13 -17.91 16.54
CA LEU A 87 -22.09 -17.67 15.09
C LEU A 87 -21.56 -16.25 14.78
N GLU A 88 -21.93 -15.26 15.58
CA GLU A 88 -21.44 -13.89 15.44
C GLU A 88 -19.92 -13.85 15.58
N GLU A 89 -19.37 -14.45 16.64
CA GLU A 89 -17.92 -14.52 16.86
C GLU A 89 -17.21 -15.24 15.69
N MET A 90 -17.82 -16.31 15.17
CA MET A 90 -17.28 -17.03 14.00
C MET A 90 -17.31 -16.14 12.76
N TYR A 91 -18.40 -15.43 12.48
CA TYR A 91 -18.53 -14.54 11.33
C TYR A 91 -17.59 -13.34 11.41
N GLU A 92 -17.40 -12.75 12.60
CA GLU A 92 -16.42 -11.69 12.81
C GLU A 92 -14.99 -12.17 12.47
N LYS A 93 -14.60 -13.37 12.95
CA LYS A 93 -13.30 -13.95 12.62
C LYS A 93 -13.15 -14.25 11.13
N MET A 94 -14.17 -14.79 10.47
CA MET A 94 -14.17 -15.03 9.02
C MET A 94 -14.02 -13.71 8.24
N ASN A 95 -14.78 -12.68 8.61
CA ASN A 95 -14.70 -11.36 7.98
C ASN A 95 -13.35 -10.69 8.22
N LEU A 96 -12.73 -10.89 9.38
CA LEU A 96 -11.38 -10.40 9.66
C LEU A 96 -10.34 -11.09 8.75
N ILE A 97 -10.40 -12.42 8.63
CA ILE A 97 -9.49 -13.19 7.75
C ILE A 97 -9.64 -12.73 6.29
N ILE A 98 -10.88 -12.55 5.80
CA ILE A 98 -11.13 -12.06 4.43
C ILE A 98 -10.51 -10.67 4.23
N ARG A 99 -10.66 -9.76 5.21
CA ARG A 99 -10.06 -8.42 5.16
C ARG A 99 -8.54 -8.49 5.08
N LEU A 100 -7.91 -9.21 6.00
CA LEU A 100 -6.44 -9.36 6.04
C LEU A 100 -5.90 -9.97 4.74
N TYR A 101 -6.60 -10.97 4.20
CA TYR A 101 -6.19 -11.61 2.95
C TYR A 101 -6.34 -10.69 1.74
N ARG A 102 -7.46 -9.95 1.67
CA ARG A 102 -7.70 -8.94 0.63
C ARG A 102 -6.65 -7.84 0.65
N ASP A 103 -6.36 -7.29 1.83
CA ASP A 103 -5.38 -6.22 1.99
C ASP A 103 -3.98 -6.70 1.60
N SER A 104 -3.61 -7.94 1.95
CA SER A 104 -2.36 -8.58 1.53
C SER A 104 -2.29 -8.79 0.01
N MET A 105 -3.38 -9.21 -0.64
CA MET A 105 -3.42 -9.41 -2.08
C MET A 105 -3.34 -8.10 -2.86
N LEU A 106 -4.02 -7.05 -2.39
CA LEU A 106 -3.92 -5.71 -2.97
C LEU A 106 -2.49 -5.16 -2.88
N ASP A 107 -1.79 -5.41 -1.77
CA ASP A 107 -0.38 -5.03 -1.62
C ASP A 107 0.53 -5.80 -2.60
N ILE A 108 0.29 -7.10 -2.79
CA ILE A 108 1.03 -7.93 -3.76
C ILE A 108 0.78 -7.46 -5.19
N GLU A 109 -0.47 -7.22 -5.59
CA GLU A 109 -0.82 -6.73 -6.92
C GLU A 109 -0.21 -5.36 -7.18
N TYR A 110 -0.27 -4.45 -6.21
CA TYR A 110 0.36 -3.13 -6.30
C TYR A 110 1.87 -3.25 -6.49
N LYS A 111 2.55 -4.09 -5.70
CA LYS A 111 3.99 -4.36 -5.84
C LYS A 111 4.32 -4.94 -7.22
N GLN A 112 3.52 -5.88 -7.72
CA GLN A 112 3.75 -6.51 -9.01
C GLN A 112 3.56 -5.51 -10.17
N GLN A 113 2.53 -4.69 -10.13
CA GLN A 113 2.33 -3.61 -11.11
C GLN A 113 3.48 -2.59 -11.06
N TYR A 114 3.92 -2.23 -9.86
CA TYR A 114 5.07 -1.35 -9.65
C TYR A 114 6.35 -1.93 -10.28
N TYR A 115 6.69 -3.21 -10.01
CA TYR A 115 7.86 -3.85 -10.61
C TYR A 115 7.76 -4.00 -12.13
N ASN A 116 6.60 -4.35 -12.66
CA ASN A 116 6.40 -4.46 -14.11
C ASN A 116 6.57 -3.09 -14.80
N ARG A 117 6.08 -2.02 -14.21
CA ARG A 117 6.27 -0.66 -14.72
C ARG A 117 7.73 -0.24 -14.66
N LEU A 118 8.41 -0.53 -13.53
CA LEU A 118 9.85 -0.31 -13.37
C LEU A 118 10.65 -0.99 -14.48
N LEU A 119 10.43 -2.29 -14.69
CA LEU A 119 11.13 -3.07 -15.74
C LEU A 119 10.89 -2.51 -17.14
N ARG A 120 9.67 -2.06 -17.44
CA ARG A 120 9.34 -1.42 -18.73
C ARG A 120 10.14 -0.14 -18.92
N ILE A 121 10.17 0.74 -17.93
CA ILE A 121 10.91 2.01 -17.99
C ILE A 121 12.41 1.73 -18.14
N MET A 122 12.97 0.82 -17.32
CA MET A 122 14.37 0.42 -17.40
C MET A 122 14.75 -0.07 -18.81
N THR A 123 13.94 -0.96 -19.36
CA THR A 123 14.21 -1.50 -20.71
C THR A 123 14.17 -0.40 -21.76
N HIS A 124 13.27 0.57 -21.63
CA HIS A 124 13.15 1.69 -22.55
C HIS A 124 14.35 2.63 -22.44
N GLU A 125 14.73 3.06 -21.24
CA GLU A 125 15.84 3.98 -21.00
C GLU A 125 17.20 3.38 -21.37
N LEU A 126 17.43 2.10 -21.01
CA LEU A 126 18.64 1.39 -21.44
C LEU A 126 18.73 1.28 -22.95
N ARG A 127 17.61 0.96 -23.63
CA ARG A 127 17.59 0.86 -25.10
C ARG A 127 17.89 2.21 -25.74
N ASN A 128 17.28 3.30 -25.23
CA ASN A 128 17.47 4.65 -25.75
C ASN A 128 18.92 5.13 -25.61
N SER A 129 19.58 4.76 -24.51
CA SER A 129 20.97 5.16 -24.25
C SER A 129 21.99 4.26 -24.97
N ILE A 130 21.74 2.96 -25.12
CA ILE A 130 22.67 2.01 -25.75
C ILE A 130 22.59 2.06 -27.28
N THR A 131 21.40 2.28 -27.86
CA THR A 131 21.23 2.30 -29.33
C THR A 131 22.13 3.31 -30.03
N PRO A 132 22.26 4.60 -29.61
CA PRO A 132 23.18 5.55 -30.21
C PRO A 132 24.65 5.10 -30.10
N VAL A 133 25.04 4.51 -28.96
CA VAL A 133 26.40 3.99 -28.76
C VAL A 133 26.74 2.92 -29.81
N ILE A 134 25.86 1.92 -29.96
CA ILE A 134 26.03 0.84 -30.93
C ILE A 134 26.04 1.39 -32.36
N THR A 135 25.12 2.31 -32.68
CA THR A 135 24.98 2.87 -34.03
C THR A 135 26.22 3.67 -34.41
N LEU A 136 26.64 4.60 -33.57
CA LEU A 136 27.83 5.43 -33.84
C LEU A 136 29.12 4.62 -33.89
N SER A 137 29.33 3.74 -32.91
CA SER A 137 30.53 2.90 -32.91
C SER A 137 30.58 1.94 -34.13
N SER A 138 29.42 1.38 -34.52
CA SER A 138 29.33 0.51 -35.70
C SER A 138 29.60 1.27 -37.01
N ASP A 139 29.08 2.51 -37.14
CA ASP A 139 29.30 3.34 -38.30
C ASP A 139 30.75 3.78 -38.42
N MET A 140 31.39 4.19 -37.31
CA MET A 140 32.80 4.51 -37.24
C MET A 140 33.71 3.33 -37.66
N LEU A 141 33.34 2.11 -37.24
CA LEU A 141 34.08 0.90 -37.59
C LEU A 141 33.92 0.46 -39.05
N LYS A 142 32.69 0.60 -39.61
CA LYS A 142 32.35 0.14 -40.96
C LYS A 142 32.72 1.13 -42.05
N ARG A 143 32.77 2.42 -41.72
CA ARG A 143 32.99 3.52 -42.67
C ARG A 143 33.99 4.55 -42.11
N PRO A 144 35.21 4.13 -41.75
CA PRO A 144 36.18 5.03 -41.11
C PRO A 144 36.54 6.24 -41.99
N GLU A 145 36.41 6.09 -43.33
CA GLU A 145 36.67 7.15 -44.31
C GLU A 145 35.72 8.35 -44.16
N ASN A 146 34.56 8.18 -43.56
CA ASN A 146 33.59 9.25 -43.32
C ASN A 146 33.97 10.13 -42.11
N TYR A 147 34.96 9.71 -41.32
CA TYR A 147 35.30 10.34 -40.04
C TYR A 147 36.69 10.99 -40.12
N ASN A 148 36.73 12.31 -40.18
CA ASN A 148 37.93 13.08 -39.90
C ASN A 148 38.12 13.20 -38.36
N SER A 149 39.26 13.76 -37.92
CA SER A 149 39.58 13.88 -36.48
C SER A 149 38.47 14.59 -35.66
N GLU A 150 37.86 15.62 -36.21
CA GLU A 150 36.80 16.39 -35.54
C GLU A 150 35.48 15.58 -35.38
N LYS A 151 35.05 14.91 -36.44
CA LYS A 151 33.87 14.05 -36.42
C LYS A 151 34.05 12.85 -35.49
N LEU A 152 35.25 12.28 -35.46
CA LEU A 152 35.61 11.18 -34.55
C LEU A 152 35.50 11.67 -33.09
N HIS A 153 36.08 12.84 -32.79
CA HIS A 153 36.01 13.42 -31.45
C HIS A 153 34.57 13.64 -31.00
N ARG A 154 33.73 14.29 -31.81
CA ARG A 154 32.31 14.48 -31.51
C ARG A 154 31.55 13.17 -31.34
N GLY A 155 31.82 12.17 -32.15
CA GLY A 155 31.22 10.84 -32.03
C GLY A 155 31.59 10.15 -30.71
N MET A 156 32.87 10.27 -30.30
CA MET A 156 33.33 9.76 -29.01
C MET A 156 32.74 10.51 -27.83
N GLU A 157 32.54 11.84 -27.91
CA GLU A 157 31.86 12.62 -26.90
C GLU A 157 30.40 12.14 -26.69
N VAL A 158 29.68 11.89 -27.79
CA VAL A 158 28.32 11.37 -27.73
C VAL A 158 28.28 9.98 -27.07
N ILE A 159 29.21 9.08 -27.51
CA ILE A 159 29.30 7.74 -26.91
C ILE A 159 29.60 7.83 -25.40
N HIS A 160 30.58 8.67 -25.03
CA HIS A 160 30.95 8.89 -23.63
C HIS A 160 29.76 9.42 -22.81
N GLY A 161 29.06 10.45 -23.31
CA GLY A 161 27.89 11.01 -22.67
C GLY A 161 26.78 9.98 -22.43
N GLN A 162 26.53 9.12 -23.43
CA GLN A 162 25.54 8.02 -23.28
C GLN A 162 25.97 6.96 -22.26
N CYS A 163 27.27 6.60 -22.23
CA CYS A 163 27.79 5.68 -21.22
C CYS A 163 27.69 6.24 -19.80
N VAL A 164 27.97 7.54 -19.63
CA VAL A 164 27.80 8.24 -18.35
C VAL A 164 26.32 8.23 -17.91
N SER A 165 25.39 8.47 -18.85
CA SER A 165 23.96 8.42 -18.58
C SER A 165 23.50 7.04 -18.15
N VAL A 166 23.97 5.96 -18.83
CA VAL A 166 23.67 4.57 -18.43
C VAL A 166 24.22 4.26 -17.04
N LYS A 167 25.44 4.71 -16.74
CA LYS A 167 26.04 4.52 -15.42
C LYS A 167 25.20 5.21 -14.34
N SER A 168 24.87 6.49 -14.52
CA SER A 168 24.04 7.25 -13.58
C SER A 168 22.67 6.59 -13.35
N PHE A 169 22.05 6.05 -14.41
CA PHE A 169 20.80 5.31 -14.34
C PHE A 169 20.94 4.02 -13.50
N LEU A 170 22.02 3.23 -13.72
CA LEU A 170 22.29 2.01 -12.96
C LEU A 170 22.59 2.30 -11.48
N ASP A 171 23.37 3.36 -11.19
CA ASP A 171 23.66 3.80 -9.83
C ASP A 171 22.35 4.17 -9.09
N SER A 172 21.47 4.89 -9.76
CA SER A 172 20.17 5.27 -9.25
C SER A 172 19.22 4.08 -9.02
N TYR A 173 19.26 3.09 -9.90
CA TYR A 173 18.52 1.83 -9.72
C TYR A 173 19.05 1.03 -8.52
N HIS A 174 20.36 0.99 -8.36
CA HIS A 174 21.01 0.31 -7.24
C HIS A 174 20.59 0.96 -5.89
N GLU A 175 20.62 2.28 -5.80
CA GLU A 175 20.15 3.02 -4.63
C GLU A 175 18.68 2.69 -4.28
N LEU A 176 17.81 2.58 -5.29
CA LEU A 176 16.40 2.26 -5.09
C LEU A 176 16.18 0.83 -4.58
N THR A 177 16.99 -0.14 -5.05
CA THR A 177 16.79 -1.57 -4.77
C THR A 177 17.55 -2.08 -3.56
N HIS A 178 18.54 -1.33 -3.07
CA HIS A 178 19.46 -1.74 -2.00
C HIS A 178 19.48 -0.76 -0.83
N LEU A 179 18.30 -0.27 -0.43
CA LEU A 179 18.20 0.54 0.78
C LEU A 179 18.48 -0.35 2.01
N PRO A 180 19.42 0.03 2.88
CA PRO A 180 19.64 -0.68 4.14
C PRO A 180 18.45 -0.50 5.08
N GLU A 181 18.36 -1.35 6.08
CA GLU A 181 17.40 -1.13 7.18
C GLU A 181 17.79 0.13 7.98
N PRO A 182 16.81 1.01 8.31
CA PRO A 182 17.09 2.25 9.01
C PRO A 182 17.60 2.02 10.43
N GLN A 183 18.69 2.65 10.78
CA GLN A 183 19.24 2.69 12.14
C GLN A 183 18.58 3.82 12.93
N ARG A 184 17.41 3.56 13.49
CA ARG A 184 16.61 4.56 14.17
C ARG A 184 17.22 4.99 15.48
N THR A 185 17.45 6.28 15.64
CA THR A 185 17.91 6.95 16.87
C THR A 185 16.99 8.10 17.23
N VAL A 186 17.10 8.61 18.44
CA VAL A 186 16.39 9.83 18.83
C VAL A 186 17.11 11.03 18.25
N ILE A 187 16.46 11.75 17.36
CA ILE A 187 16.97 12.96 16.69
C ILE A 187 16.37 14.17 17.39
N GLU A 188 17.21 15.07 17.89
CA GLU A 188 16.81 16.37 18.41
C GLU A 188 16.64 17.35 17.26
N MET A 189 15.40 17.84 17.02
CA MET A 189 15.12 18.72 15.88
C MET A 189 15.90 20.04 15.89
N ASP A 190 16.21 20.57 17.07
CA ASP A 190 17.02 21.79 17.22
C ASP A 190 18.41 21.63 16.58
N LYS A 191 19.07 20.51 16.86
CA LYS A 191 20.41 20.21 16.31
C LYS A 191 20.33 19.85 14.83
N PHE A 192 19.38 19.01 14.47
CA PHE A 192 19.21 18.51 13.13
C PHE A 192 18.90 19.61 12.11
N PHE A 193 17.91 20.46 12.41
CA PHE A 193 17.58 21.58 11.51
C PHE A 193 18.64 22.67 11.54
N GLY A 194 19.33 22.91 12.66
CA GLY A 194 20.48 23.80 12.71
C GLY A 194 21.58 23.37 11.74
N ALA A 195 21.96 22.08 11.76
CA ALA A 195 22.93 21.52 10.84
C ALA A 195 22.47 21.58 9.36
N MET A 196 21.18 21.32 9.10
CA MET A 196 20.64 21.46 7.73
C MET A 196 20.64 22.90 7.22
N GLN A 197 20.36 23.88 8.08
CA GLN A 197 20.43 25.31 7.71
C GLN A 197 21.84 25.72 7.32
N GLU A 198 22.86 25.30 8.09
CA GLU A 198 24.25 25.54 7.75
C GLU A 198 24.65 24.88 6.43
N LEU A 199 24.26 23.63 6.24
CA LEU A 199 24.58 22.85 5.03
C LEU A 199 23.98 23.46 3.75
N LEU A 200 22.73 23.92 3.81
CA LEU A 200 22.01 24.45 2.66
C LEU A 200 22.40 25.90 2.34
N GLY A 201 22.69 26.72 3.35
CA GLY A 201 23.15 28.11 3.21
C GLY A 201 22.23 29.03 2.38
N ASP A 202 20.93 28.71 2.26
CA ASP A 202 19.98 29.33 1.38
C ASP A 202 18.94 30.15 2.18
N PRO A 203 18.91 31.50 2.04
CA PRO A 203 17.99 32.36 2.76
C PRO A 203 16.52 32.17 2.36
N SER A 204 16.22 31.56 1.21
CA SER A 204 14.85 31.28 0.79
C SER A 204 14.21 30.08 1.50
N VAL A 205 15.01 29.28 2.24
CA VAL A 205 14.55 28.11 2.98
C VAL A 205 14.35 28.44 4.45
N HIS A 206 13.11 28.36 4.92
CA HIS A 206 12.73 28.71 6.29
C HIS A 206 12.36 27.43 7.07
N PHE A 207 13.10 27.16 8.14
CA PHE A 207 12.83 26.05 9.04
C PHE A 207 12.05 26.53 10.26
N GLN A 208 11.04 25.73 10.65
CA GLN A 208 10.22 25.94 11.83
C GLN A 208 9.98 24.61 12.54
N TRP A 209 10.10 24.57 13.86
CA TRP A 209 9.83 23.38 14.67
C TRP A 209 9.39 23.76 16.07
N ALA A 210 8.77 22.82 16.78
CA ALA A 210 8.44 22.99 18.20
C ALA A 210 9.70 22.82 19.05
N GLU A 211 9.91 23.70 20.03
CA GLU A 211 11.06 23.66 20.94
C GLU A 211 11.12 22.31 21.69
N GLY A 212 12.30 21.72 21.73
CA GLY A 212 12.52 20.42 22.37
C GLY A 212 11.89 19.21 21.64
N MET A 213 11.44 19.40 20.39
CA MET A 213 10.88 18.30 19.59
C MET A 213 11.95 17.26 19.26
N THR A 214 11.59 15.98 19.45
CA THR A 214 12.43 14.84 19.07
C THR A 214 11.67 13.91 18.11
N LEU A 215 12.44 13.21 17.24
CA LEU A 215 11.94 12.19 16.32
C LEU A 215 12.74 10.89 16.48
N MET A 216 12.10 9.76 16.26
CA MET A 216 12.76 8.45 16.18
C MET A 216 12.94 8.07 14.71
N ALA A 217 14.14 8.30 14.15
CA ALA A 217 14.44 8.03 12.74
C ALA A 217 15.94 7.75 12.53
N ASP A 218 16.30 7.32 11.31
CA ASP A 218 17.68 7.31 10.83
C ASP A 218 18.03 8.70 10.31
N GLU A 219 18.98 9.35 10.95
CA GLU A 219 19.34 10.75 10.69
C GLU A 219 19.85 10.96 9.26
N ALA A 220 20.70 10.05 8.75
CA ALA A 220 21.26 10.14 7.41
C ALA A 220 20.18 9.98 6.34
N MET A 221 19.29 9.00 6.51
CA MET A 221 18.16 8.79 5.61
C MET A 221 17.17 9.95 5.64
N LEU A 222 16.84 10.48 6.81
CA LEU A 222 15.95 11.64 6.95
C LEU A 222 16.56 12.89 6.30
N SER A 223 17.86 13.12 6.50
CA SER A 223 18.59 14.21 5.83
C SER A 223 18.53 14.08 4.30
N SER A 224 18.69 12.87 3.77
CA SER A 224 18.56 12.60 2.33
C SER A 224 17.15 12.92 1.81
N VAL A 225 16.10 12.50 2.52
CA VAL A 225 14.70 12.79 2.17
C VAL A 225 14.46 14.30 2.13
N LEU A 226 14.82 15.02 3.20
CA LEU A 226 14.57 16.46 3.27
C LEU A 226 15.41 17.25 2.26
N THR A 227 16.66 16.89 2.05
CA THR A 227 17.51 17.50 1.02
C THR A 227 16.90 17.34 -0.38
N ASN A 228 16.37 16.16 -0.71
CA ASN A 228 15.69 15.94 -1.97
C ASN A 228 14.41 16.77 -2.11
N LEU A 229 13.57 16.85 -1.08
CA LEU A 229 12.34 17.64 -1.09
C LEU A 229 12.64 19.15 -1.20
N ILE A 230 13.62 19.64 -0.43
CA ILE A 230 14.02 21.05 -0.47
C ILE A 230 14.62 21.40 -1.83
N ARG A 231 15.47 20.55 -2.40
CA ARG A 231 16.00 20.73 -3.75
C ARG A 231 14.88 20.81 -4.78
N ASN A 232 13.90 19.91 -4.73
CA ASN A 232 12.75 19.95 -5.64
C ASN A 232 11.93 21.23 -5.49
N ALA A 233 11.72 21.70 -4.26
CA ALA A 233 11.02 22.96 -3.96
C ALA A 233 11.78 24.18 -4.51
N ARG A 234 13.11 24.25 -4.32
CA ARG A 234 13.97 25.32 -4.87
C ARG A 234 13.95 25.36 -6.40
N GLU A 235 14.03 24.19 -7.03
CA GLU A 235 13.95 24.10 -8.49
C GLU A 235 12.57 24.55 -9.01
N ALA A 236 11.49 24.21 -8.30
CA ALA A 236 10.13 24.63 -8.64
C ALA A 236 9.90 26.14 -8.46
N THR A 237 10.64 26.78 -7.55
CA THR A 237 10.56 28.22 -7.28
C THR A 237 11.62 29.05 -8.01
N ALA A 238 12.48 28.40 -8.82
CA ALA A 238 13.50 29.09 -9.59
C ALA A 238 12.89 30.13 -10.54
N GLY A 239 13.32 31.38 -10.42
CA GLY A 239 12.79 32.51 -11.22
C GLY A 239 11.57 33.22 -10.63
N ILE A 240 11.06 32.79 -9.47
CA ILE A 240 10.02 33.50 -8.72
C ILE A 240 10.68 34.57 -7.85
N ALA A 241 10.20 35.81 -7.93
CA ALA A 241 10.79 36.97 -7.23
C ALA A 241 10.81 36.80 -5.69
N ASP A 242 9.71 36.22 -5.15
CA ASP A 242 9.53 35.94 -3.72
C ASP A 242 9.58 34.43 -3.45
N ALA A 243 10.61 33.73 -3.99
CA ALA A 243 10.78 32.31 -3.80
C ALA A 243 10.83 31.95 -2.29
N CYS A 244 10.00 31.07 -1.85
CA CYS A 244 9.90 30.65 -0.44
C CYS A 244 9.71 29.16 -0.32
N VAL A 245 10.61 28.51 0.41
CA VAL A 245 10.49 27.09 0.81
C VAL A 245 10.38 27.03 2.32
N ARG A 246 9.33 26.43 2.84
CA ARG A 246 9.07 26.29 4.28
C ARG A 246 9.18 24.82 4.69
N VAL A 247 10.00 24.55 5.69
CA VAL A 247 10.14 23.25 6.33
C VAL A 247 9.60 23.36 7.76
N LEU A 248 8.52 22.64 8.05
CA LEU A 248 7.84 22.67 9.35
C LEU A 248 7.84 21.29 9.97
N ALA A 249 8.45 21.12 11.16
CA ALA A 249 8.29 19.91 11.97
C ALA A 249 7.32 20.16 13.14
N THR A 250 6.30 19.32 13.25
CA THR A 250 5.26 19.46 14.27
C THR A 250 4.60 18.12 14.60
N ASN A 251 3.74 18.12 15.62
CA ASN A 251 2.95 16.95 16.01
C ASN A 251 1.46 17.21 15.72
N SER A 252 0.78 16.23 15.15
CA SER A 252 -0.68 16.25 15.03
C SER A 252 -1.27 14.97 15.63
N GLY A 253 -2.12 15.11 16.64
CA GLY A 253 -2.76 13.97 17.29
C GLY A 253 -1.80 12.96 17.94
N GLY A 254 -0.59 13.40 18.33
CA GLY A 254 0.45 12.54 18.91
C GLY A 254 1.40 11.89 17.90
N SER A 255 1.18 12.08 16.60
CA SER A 255 2.05 11.58 15.54
C SER A 255 2.91 12.72 14.97
N PRO A 256 4.25 12.61 14.99
CA PRO A 256 5.13 13.61 14.42
C PRO A 256 5.11 13.58 12.90
N TYR A 257 5.24 14.75 12.27
CA TYR A 257 5.42 14.86 10.83
C TYR A 257 6.27 16.07 10.47
N ILE A 258 6.89 16.01 9.29
CA ILE A 258 7.61 17.14 8.69
C ILE A 258 6.91 17.51 7.40
N GLN A 259 6.65 18.81 7.22
CA GLN A 259 6.05 19.36 6.03
C GLN A 259 7.08 20.21 5.27
N VAL A 260 7.21 19.99 3.96
CA VAL A 260 8.01 20.82 3.06
C VAL A 260 7.06 21.46 2.07
N SER A 261 6.97 22.78 2.08
CA SER A 261 6.07 23.57 1.22
C SER A 261 6.85 24.59 0.40
N ASP A 262 6.46 24.76 -0.84
CA ASP A 262 6.98 25.78 -1.74
C ASP A 262 5.84 26.68 -2.27
N ASN A 263 6.20 27.83 -2.84
CA ASN A 263 5.29 28.72 -3.54
C ASN A 263 5.46 28.68 -5.07
N GLY A 264 5.91 27.54 -5.60
CA GLY A 264 6.06 27.28 -7.01
C GLY A 264 4.73 27.08 -7.75
N PRO A 265 4.76 26.53 -8.99
CA PRO A 265 3.56 26.29 -9.79
C PRO A 265 2.70 25.14 -9.26
N GLY A 266 3.21 24.35 -8.28
CA GLY A 266 2.53 23.16 -7.76
C GLY A 266 2.65 21.95 -8.68
N VAL A 267 1.87 20.91 -8.37
CA VAL A 267 1.82 19.65 -9.13
C VAL A 267 0.43 19.49 -9.72
N PRO A 268 0.29 19.37 -11.06
CA PRO A 268 -0.98 19.13 -11.73
C PRO A 268 -1.66 17.86 -11.25
N ASP A 269 -3.00 17.86 -11.15
CA ASP A 269 -3.79 16.76 -10.61
C ASP A 269 -3.58 15.44 -11.34
N ASN A 270 -3.42 15.49 -12.66
CA ASN A 270 -3.26 14.33 -13.52
C ASN A 270 -1.93 13.56 -13.33
N ILE A 271 -0.94 14.15 -12.66
CA ILE A 271 0.38 13.54 -12.44
C ILE A 271 0.72 13.31 -10.95
N ARG A 272 -0.20 13.63 -10.02
CA ARG A 272 0.05 13.56 -8.56
C ARG A 272 0.50 12.19 -8.07
N GLU A 273 -0.03 11.12 -8.62
CA GLU A 273 0.40 9.77 -8.29
C GLU A 273 1.66 9.37 -9.06
N GLU A 274 1.83 9.91 -10.26
CA GLU A 274 2.94 9.56 -11.14
C GLU A 274 4.28 10.11 -10.65
N ILE A 275 4.30 11.26 -9.94
CA ILE A 275 5.53 11.86 -9.40
C ILE A 275 6.28 10.95 -8.41
N PHE A 276 5.61 9.95 -7.83
CA PHE A 276 6.22 8.95 -6.95
C PHE A 276 6.65 7.68 -7.68
N LEU A 277 6.45 7.60 -8.99
CA LEU A 277 6.91 6.46 -9.78
C LEU A 277 8.41 6.62 -10.09
N PRO A 278 9.18 5.54 -10.05
CA PRO A 278 10.59 5.59 -10.42
C PRO A 278 10.77 6.11 -11.85
N PHE A 279 11.79 6.93 -12.04
CA PHE A 279 12.18 7.51 -13.33
C PHE A 279 11.12 8.45 -13.95
N TYR A 280 10.08 8.80 -13.21
CA TYR A 280 9.15 9.82 -13.64
C TYR A 280 9.73 11.20 -13.36
N THR A 281 9.93 11.99 -14.40
CA THR A 281 10.45 13.37 -14.30
C THR A 281 9.87 14.26 -15.39
N THR A 282 9.59 15.49 -15.04
CA THR A 282 9.26 16.57 -15.97
C THR A 282 10.48 17.44 -16.28
N LYS A 283 11.64 17.16 -15.70
CA LYS A 283 12.88 17.92 -15.80
C LYS A 283 13.83 17.27 -16.82
N GLN A 284 14.54 18.08 -17.62
CA GLN A 284 15.46 17.58 -18.64
C GLN A 284 16.67 16.80 -18.07
N GLU A 285 17.18 17.20 -16.90
CA GLU A 285 18.34 16.58 -16.25
C GLU A 285 17.97 15.79 -14.98
N GLY A 286 16.67 15.59 -14.72
CA GLY A 286 16.21 14.86 -13.53
C GLY A 286 16.24 13.36 -13.71
N THR A 287 16.80 12.59 -12.76
CA THR A 287 16.77 11.12 -12.76
C THR A 287 15.39 10.53 -12.50
N GLY A 288 14.44 11.32 -11.96
CA GLY A 288 13.08 10.86 -11.60
C GLY A 288 13.02 9.87 -10.45
N ILE A 289 14.09 9.73 -9.66
CA ILE A 289 14.16 8.74 -8.56
C ILE A 289 13.93 9.37 -7.19
N GLY A 290 14.26 10.65 -7.04
CA GLY A 290 14.31 11.30 -5.73
C GLY A 290 13.02 11.13 -4.90
N LEU A 291 11.84 11.42 -5.45
CA LEU A 291 10.57 11.30 -4.71
C LEU A 291 10.20 9.83 -4.42
N CYS A 292 10.47 8.94 -5.35
CA CYS A 292 10.25 7.51 -5.15
C CYS A 292 11.15 6.96 -4.04
N LEU A 293 12.44 7.28 -4.06
CA LEU A 293 13.42 6.89 -3.05
C LEU A 293 13.05 7.47 -1.68
N SER A 294 12.69 8.76 -1.62
CA SER A 294 12.24 9.41 -0.38
C SER A 294 11.03 8.72 0.22
N ARG A 295 10.04 8.34 -0.62
CA ARG A 295 8.86 7.62 -0.16
C ARG A 295 9.20 6.23 0.36
N GLN A 296 10.11 5.51 -0.30
CA GLN A 296 10.55 4.19 0.13
C GLN A 296 11.32 4.25 1.45
N ILE A 297 12.19 5.25 1.64
CA ILE A 297 12.86 5.51 2.92
C ILE A 297 11.83 5.71 4.03
N MET A 298 10.81 6.54 3.81
CA MET A 298 9.78 6.77 4.83
C MET A 298 8.95 5.53 5.14
N ARG A 299 8.66 4.70 4.14
CA ARG A 299 7.99 3.39 4.36
C ARG A 299 8.83 2.43 5.19
N LEU A 300 10.14 2.40 5.00
CA LEU A 300 11.05 1.64 5.86
C LEU A 300 11.04 2.15 7.31
N HIS A 301 10.75 3.45 7.53
CA HIS A 301 10.55 4.03 8.85
C HIS A 301 9.15 3.74 9.45
N GLY A 302 8.25 3.07 8.72
CA GLY A 302 6.88 2.80 9.14
C GLY A 302 5.90 3.94 8.84
N GLY A 303 6.38 5.03 8.21
CA GLY A 303 5.61 6.19 7.79
C GLY A 303 5.30 6.22 6.29
N ASP A 304 5.06 7.41 5.75
CA ASP A 304 4.86 7.63 4.30
C ASP A 304 5.27 9.05 3.89
N LEU A 305 5.46 9.25 2.60
CA LEU A 305 5.62 10.56 1.96
C LEU A 305 4.41 10.81 1.05
N LYS A 306 3.69 11.90 1.29
CA LYS A 306 2.49 12.26 0.54
C LYS A 306 2.56 13.68 0.02
N LEU A 307 1.97 13.90 -1.16
CA LEU A 307 1.67 15.23 -1.66
C LEU A 307 0.30 15.65 -1.10
N SER A 308 0.28 16.74 -0.34
CA SER A 308 -0.97 17.36 0.11
C SER A 308 -1.62 18.11 -1.05
N VAL A 309 -2.95 18.22 -1.04
CA VAL A 309 -3.69 19.00 -2.05
C VAL A 309 -3.36 20.46 -1.85
N SER A 310 -2.63 21.07 -2.79
CA SER A 310 -2.43 22.52 -2.82
C SER A 310 -3.51 23.17 -3.67
N ASN A 311 -4.09 24.26 -3.19
CA ASN A 311 -5.13 25.03 -3.88
C ASN A 311 -4.54 25.93 -5.00
N GLY A 312 -3.64 25.38 -5.83
CA GLY A 312 -3.11 26.05 -7.03
C GLY A 312 -1.93 27.01 -6.80
N GLN A 313 -1.40 27.13 -5.60
CA GLN A 313 -0.22 27.93 -5.30
C GLN A 313 0.82 27.10 -4.53
N GLY A 314 1.78 26.52 -5.26
CA GLY A 314 2.85 25.72 -4.70
C GLY A 314 2.52 24.25 -4.46
N ALA A 315 3.53 23.48 -4.03
CA ALA A 315 3.38 22.10 -3.60
C ALA A 315 3.70 21.96 -2.10
N THR A 316 3.05 20.98 -1.46
CA THR A 316 3.29 20.65 -0.06
C THR A 316 3.44 19.14 0.09
N PHE A 317 4.61 18.72 0.52
CA PHE A 317 4.92 17.34 0.83
C PHE A 317 4.88 17.10 2.33
N ILE A 318 4.25 16.00 2.75
CA ILE A 318 4.14 15.60 4.16
C ILE A 318 4.91 14.30 4.35
N VAL A 319 5.89 14.34 5.24
CA VAL A 319 6.71 13.22 5.71
C VAL A 319 6.14 12.79 7.04
N SER A 320 5.53 11.61 7.14
CA SER A 320 4.97 11.02 8.37
C SER A 320 5.86 9.88 8.90
N PHE A 321 5.78 9.58 10.21
CA PHE A 321 6.59 8.58 10.91
C PHE A 321 5.73 7.52 11.57
#